data_4704b7a0e63603812fe5f0118e453882
#
_entry.id   4704b7a0e63603812fe5f0118e453882
#
_cell.length_a   1.000
_cell.length_b   1.000
_cell.length_c   1.000
_cell.angle_alpha   90.00
_cell.angle_beta   90.00
_cell.angle_gamma   90.00
#
_symmetry.space_group_name_H-M   'P 1'
#
loop_
_entity.id
_entity.type
_entity.pdbx_description
1 polymer ?
#
loop_
_entity_poly.entity_id
_entity_poly.type
_entity_poly.pdbx_seq_one_letter_code
_entity_poly.pdbx_strand_id
1 'polypeptide(L)'
;MTTMLHSDHLVVLSHGIMGTGDDLGYLANLLETGGCIVLKSRSNENFKSFNGIKACGEALAKEILSCVQRNLNLKRISFVGNSLGGLYARYSISILFSERDGTIAGLMPYRFMSIATPHLGVRNWTFTDDHGYPAPDMIKRIAANVMMTTGKDIFGFKEDNSDEESLLFRMATESSFLAPLRSFSDRRLYGNLKRDLVVPLGTAAFINDDVVQELRKKHSAASGLIHVQTTPVHREEDFYERTQLVNNQDRTTAMIDCLDSLGWEKIVVNFPGCLPLAHNQICALNRHPKWLFGNLLGFAAGEFVMDNACSWLGVCDEGNK
;
A
#
# COMPACT_ATOMS: atom_id res chain seq x y z
N MET A 1 1.37 22.48 34.36
CA MET A 1 0.18 21.98 33.67
C MET A 1 0.57 21.76 32.22
N THR A 2 0.95 20.55 31.85
CA THR A 2 1.25 20.18 30.43
C THR A 2 -0.11 20.12 29.74
N THR A 3 -0.41 21.08 28.88
CA THR A 3 -1.55 21.02 27.96
C THR A 3 -1.37 19.78 27.14
N MET A 4 -2.19 18.77 27.38
CA MET A 4 -2.31 17.62 26.48
C MET A 4 -2.78 18.20 25.16
N LEU A 5 -1.86 18.31 24.20
CA LEU A 5 -2.18 18.59 22.82
C LEU A 5 -3.04 17.40 22.34
N HIS A 6 -4.36 17.60 22.28
CA HIS A 6 -5.24 16.62 21.68
C HIS A 6 -4.85 16.52 20.21
N SER A 7 -4.31 15.39 19.81
CA SER A 7 -3.97 15.14 18.41
C SER A 7 -5.22 15.26 17.53
N ASP A 8 -5.10 16.03 16.46
CA ASP A 8 -6.14 16.19 15.45
C ASP A 8 -5.91 15.29 14.22
N HIS A 9 -4.86 14.44 14.25
CA HIS A 9 -4.43 13.61 13.15
C HIS A 9 -4.65 12.13 13.44
N LEU A 10 -5.51 11.49 12.65
CA LEU A 10 -5.69 10.04 12.62
C LEU A 10 -4.78 9.42 11.57
N VAL A 11 -3.98 8.43 11.96
CA VAL A 11 -3.21 7.59 11.04
C VAL A 11 -3.78 6.16 11.08
N VAL A 12 -4.29 5.69 9.95
CA VAL A 12 -4.84 4.35 9.79
C VAL A 12 -3.75 3.42 9.29
N LEU A 13 -3.42 2.37 10.04
CA LEU A 13 -2.47 1.33 9.66
C LEU A 13 -3.23 0.06 9.28
N SER A 14 -3.10 -0.35 8.02
CA SER A 14 -3.73 -1.55 7.47
C SER A 14 -2.68 -2.60 7.12
N HIS A 15 -2.72 -3.74 7.79
CA HIS A 15 -1.80 -4.87 7.58
C HIS A 15 -2.15 -5.70 6.34
N GLY A 16 -1.22 -6.56 5.92
CA GLY A 16 -1.38 -7.45 4.75
C GLY A 16 -2.10 -8.77 5.06
N ILE A 17 -1.94 -9.72 4.12
CA ILE A 17 -2.53 -11.06 4.23
C ILE A 17 -2.02 -11.78 5.48
N MET A 18 -2.92 -12.51 6.16
CA MET A 18 -2.62 -13.24 7.40
C MET A 18 -1.94 -12.39 8.48
N GLY A 19 -2.05 -11.06 8.34
CA GLY A 19 -1.48 -10.09 9.27
C GLY A 19 -2.35 -9.84 10.48
N THR A 20 -1.85 -8.98 11.36
CA THR A 20 -2.54 -8.50 12.56
C THR A 20 -2.30 -7.00 12.72
N GLY A 21 -3.09 -6.33 13.56
CA GLY A 21 -2.89 -4.91 13.87
C GLY A 21 -1.51 -4.57 14.45
N ASP A 22 -0.78 -5.57 14.95
CA ASP A 22 0.54 -5.38 15.54
C ASP A 22 1.70 -5.51 14.52
N ASP A 23 1.43 -5.93 13.30
CA ASP A 23 2.45 -6.11 12.25
C ASP A 23 3.23 -4.81 11.97
N LEU A 24 2.57 -3.65 12.00
CA LEU A 24 3.17 -2.32 11.86
C LEU A 24 3.47 -1.66 13.21
N GLY A 25 3.69 -2.46 14.25
CA GLY A 25 3.84 -1.98 15.63
C GLY A 25 5.01 -1.01 15.84
N TYR A 26 6.11 -1.16 15.12
CA TYR A 26 7.23 -0.23 15.20
C TYR A 26 6.79 1.18 14.72
N LEU A 27 6.19 1.26 13.54
CA LEU A 27 5.67 2.54 13.01
C LEU A 27 4.57 3.11 13.91
N ALA A 28 3.67 2.27 14.41
CA ALA A 28 2.62 2.71 15.33
C ALA A 28 3.20 3.40 16.56
N ASN A 29 4.22 2.82 17.19
CA ASN A 29 4.88 3.40 18.37
C ASN A 29 5.53 4.76 18.05
N LEU A 30 6.16 4.91 16.89
CA LEU A 30 6.74 6.19 16.47
C LEU A 30 5.66 7.26 16.32
N LEU A 31 4.55 6.92 15.64
CA LEU A 31 3.43 7.83 15.38
C LEU A 31 2.71 8.23 16.69
N GLU A 32 2.46 7.28 17.58
CA GLU A 32 1.84 7.52 18.89
C GLU A 32 2.75 8.41 19.76
N THR A 33 4.06 8.16 19.76
CA THR A 33 5.05 9.00 20.46
C THR A 33 5.08 10.42 19.89
N GLY A 34 4.92 10.57 18.58
CA GLY A 34 4.82 11.86 17.90
C GLY A 34 3.45 12.53 18.03
N GLY A 35 2.53 11.98 18.83
CA GLY A 35 1.24 12.59 19.17
C GLY A 35 0.10 12.32 18.22
N CYS A 36 0.21 11.37 17.28
CA CYS A 36 -0.91 10.95 16.44
C CYS A 36 -1.86 10.01 17.17
N ILE A 37 -3.12 10.04 16.79
CA ILE A 37 -4.06 8.94 17.05
C ILE A 37 -3.85 7.87 16.00
N VAL A 38 -3.50 6.65 16.41
CA VAL A 38 -3.20 5.56 15.50
C VAL A 38 -4.28 4.49 15.57
N LEU A 39 -4.91 4.20 14.43
CA LEU A 39 -5.79 3.05 14.26
C LEU A 39 -5.00 1.88 13.67
N LYS A 40 -4.57 0.96 14.54
CA LYS A 40 -4.02 -0.35 14.12
C LYS A 40 -5.20 -1.25 13.76
N SER A 41 -5.53 -1.36 12.45
CA SER A 41 -6.71 -2.10 12.01
C SER A 41 -6.64 -3.58 12.40
N ARG A 42 -7.73 -4.08 12.96
CA ARG A 42 -7.93 -5.48 13.37
C ARG A 42 -9.09 -6.15 12.62
N SER A 43 -9.78 -5.40 11.78
CA SER A 43 -10.97 -5.89 11.04
C SER A 43 -10.66 -7.08 10.13
N ASN A 44 -9.43 -7.13 9.58
CA ASN A 44 -8.99 -8.11 8.59
C ASN A 44 -7.93 -9.08 9.09
N GLU A 45 -7.79 -9.24 10.41
CA GLU A 45 -6.76 -10.12 11.00
C GLU A 45 -6.89 -11.58 10.56
N ASN A 46 -5.73 -12.21 10.35
CA ASN A 46 -5.60 -13.63 10.06
C ASN A 46 -6.41 -14.05 8.81
N PHE A 47 -7.24 -15.08 8.92
CA PHE A 47 -8.02 -15.65 7.82
C PHE A 47 -9.07 -14.69 7.24
N LYS A 48 -9.49 -13.64 7.97
CA LYS A 48 -10.40 -12.63 7.44
C LYS A 48 -9.82 -11.89 6.23
N SER A 49 -8.49 -11.78 6.14
CA SER A 49 -7.78 -11.20 5.00
C SER A 49 -7.98 -11.95 3.67
N PHE A 50 -8.59 -13.13 3.67
CA PHE A 50 -8.92 -13.91 2.48
C PHE A 50 -10.31 -13.61 1.90
N ASN A 51 -11.10 -12.73 2.52
CA ASN A 51 -12.49 -12.43 2.12
C ASN A 51 -12.61 -11.56 0.85
N GLY A 52 -11.50 -11.14 0.25
CA GLY A 52 -11.45 -10.27 -0.93
C GLY A 52 -11.27 -8.80 -0.58
N ILE A 53 -10.79 -8.04 -1.58
CA ILE A 53 -10.48 -6.61 -1.41
C ILE A 53 -11.72 -5.82 -1.00
N LYS A 54 -12.86 -6.10 -1.61
CA LYS A 54 -14.13 -5.43 -1.32
C LYS A 54 -14.53 -5.61 0.14
N ALA A 55 -14.72 -6.86 0.58
CA ALA A 55 -15.18 -7.15 1.94
C ALA A 55 -14.19 -6.65 3.01
N CYS A 56 -12.89 -6.78 2.75
CA CYS A 56 -11.86 -6.26 3.65
C CYS A 56 -11.83 -4.72 3.70
N GLY A 57 -12.04 -4.05 2.58
CA GLY A 57 -12.16 -2.59 2.53
C GLY A 57 -13.42 -2.08 3.25
N GLU A 58 -14.56 -2.75 3.10
CA GLU A 58 -15.79 -2.44 3.83
C GLU A 58 -15.63 -2.62 5.35
N ALA A 59 -14.95 -3.68 5.77
CA ALA A 59 -14.67 -3.93 7.18
C ALA A 59 -13.75 -2.84 7.78
N LEU A 60 -12.71 -2.45 7.04
CA LEU A 60 -11.82 -1.35 7.41
C LEU A 60 -12.57 -0.02 7.49
N ALA A 61 -13.45 0.27 6.52
CA ALA A 61 -14.26 1.50 6.53
C ALA A 61 -15.14 1.62 7.78
N LYS A 62 -15.78 0.52 8.20
CA LYS A 62 -16.58 0.48 9.45
C LYS A 62 -15.73 0.73 10.69
N GLU A 63 -14.52 0.16 10.73
CA GLU A 63 -13.59 0.36 11.85
C GLU A 63 -13.12 1.83 11.94
N ILE A 64 -12.83 2.46 10.79
CA ILE A 64 -12.47 3.88 10.70
C ILE A 64 -13.61 4.76 11.21
N LEU A 65 -14.84 4.57 10.73
CA LEU A 65 -16.00 5.33 11.20
C LEU A 65 -16.19 5.23 12.72
N SER A 66 -16.04 4.03 13.26
CA SER A 66 -16.13 3.81 14.71
C SER A 66 -15.00 4.52 15.47
N CYS A 67 -13.81 4.62 14.90
CA CYS A 67 -12.69 5.34 15.48
C CYS A 67 -12.96 6.86 15.47
N VAL A 68 -13.41 7.41 14.33
CA VAL A 68 -13.71 8.84 14.18
C VAL A 68 -14.82 9.27 15.14
N GLN A 69 -15.88 8.48 15.28
CA GLN A 69 -16.98 8.76 16.22
C GLN A 69 -16.54 8.85 17.67
N ARG A 70 -15.50 8.13 18.07
CA ARG A 70 -14.94 8.16 19.43
C ARG A 70 -13.92 9.29 19.67
N ASN A 71 -13.45 9.96 18.62
CA ASN A 71 -12.39 10.95 18.68
C ASN A 71 -12.84 12.25 17.96
N LEU A 72 -13.68 13.03 18.62
CA LEU A 72 -14.34 14.21 18.03
C LEU A 72 -13.41 15.37 17.67
N ASN A 73 -12.16 15.35 18.14
CA ASN A 73 -11.18 16.41 17.86
C ASN A 73 -10.38 16.17 16.57
N LEU A 74 -10.59 15.04 15.90
CA LEU A 74 -9.91 14.72 14.65
C LEU A 74 -10.28 15.69 13.54
N LYS A 75 -9.29 16.13 12.77
CA LYS A 75 -9.45 17.03 11.61
C LYS A 75 -8.89 16.45 10.34
N ARG A 76 -7.85 15.64 10.42
CA ARG A 76 -7.13 15.10 9.26
C ARG A 76 -6.91 13.60 9.40
N ILE A 77 -6.82 12.93 8.25
CA ILE A 77 -6.64 11.49 8.18
C ILE A 77 -5.52 11.13 7.20
N SER A 78 -4.65 10.21 7.61
CA SER A 78 -3.65 9.58 6.76
C SER A 78 -3.79 8.07 6.77
N PHE A 79 -3.33 7.43 5.71
CA PHE A 79 -3.36 5.97 5.57
C PHE A 79 -1.97 5.42 5.31
N VAL A 80 -1.66 4.31 5.94
CA VAL A 80 -0.49 3.47 5.65
C VAL A 80 -0.96 2.04 5.44
N GLY A 81 -0.83 1.55 4.22
CA GLY A 81 -1.20 0.19 3.86
C GLY A 81 0.02 -0.67 3.54
N ASN A 82 0.21 -1.76 4.28
CA ASN A 82 1.25 -2.74 3.99
C ASN A 82 0.69 -3.91 3.17
N SER A 83 1.36 -4.29 2.08
CA SER A 83 0.94 -5.42 1.25
C SER A 83 -0.52 -5.26 0.80
N LEU A 84 -1.37 -6.26 0.98
CA LEU A 84 -2.82 -6.16 0.68
C LEU A 84 -3.53 -5.05 1.45
N GLY A 85 -3.00 -4.64 2.59
CA GLY A 85 -3.54 -3.52 3.37
C GLY A 85 -3.62 -2.22 2.60
N GLY A 86 -2.73 -2.00 1.63
CA GLY A 86 -2.82 -0.84 0.72
C GLY A 86 -4.02 -0.91 -0.23
N LEU A 87 -4.42 -2.10 -0.66
CA LEU A 87 -5.63 -2.30 -1.47
C LEU A 87 -6.90 -2.14 -0.63
N TYR A 88 -6.91 -2.69 0.58
CA TYR A 88 -8.03 -2.51 1.52
C TYR A 88 -8.23 -1.02 1.87
N ALA A 89 -7.13 -0.29 2.10
CA ALA A 89 -7.15 1.15 2.33
C ALA A 89 -7.73 1.89 1.13
N ARG A 90 -7.28 1.63 -0.08
CA ARG A 90 -7.81 2.25 -1.31
C ARG A 90 -9.31 2.00 -1.48
N TYR A 91 -9.77 0.78 -1.22
CA TYR A 91 -11.19 0.45 -1.29
C TYR A 91 -11.99 1.16 -0.17
N SER A 92 -11.49 1.16 1.07
CA SER A 92 -12.16 1.86 2.18
C SER A 92 -12.28 3.36 1.95
N ILE A 93 -11.23 3.98 1.38
CA ILE A 93 -11.21 5.40 1.02
C ILE A 93 -12.32 5.72 0.02
N SER A 94 -12.52 4.90 -1.02
CA SER A 94 -13.58 5.14 -2.01
C SER A 94 -14.99 5.10 -1.42
N ILE A 95 -15.21 4.29 -0.37
CA ILE A 95 -16.49 4.23 0.33
C ILE A 95 -16.71 5.44 1.26
N LEU A 96 -15.63 5.92 1.89
CA LEU A 96 -15.69 6.95 2.92
C LEU A 96 -15.59 8.37 2.37
N PHE A 97 -15.29 8.50 1.07
CA PHE A 97 -15.09 9.79 0.43
C PHE A 97 -16.41 10.51 0.18
N SER A 98 -16.45 11.77 0.56
CA SER A 98 -17.53 12.70 0.26
C SER A 98 -17.08 13.67 -0.83
N GLU A 99 -17.63 13.54 -2.04
CA GLU A 99 -17.33 14.44 -3.16
C GLU A 99 -17.75 15.89 -2.85
N ARG A 100 -18.79 16.08 -2.02
CA ARG A 100 -19.33 17.39 -1.73
C ARG A 100 -18.35 18.31 -1.02
N ASP A 101 -17.56 17.77 -0.10
CA ASP A 101 -16.63 18.53 0.76
C ASP A 101 -15.19 18.03 0.71
N GLY A 102 -14.89 17.03 -0.14
CA GLY A 102 -13.55 16.51 -0.34
C GLY A 102 -12.99 15.78 0.88
N THR A 103 -13.85 15.29 1.80
CA THR A 103 -13.43 14.65 3.04
C THR A 103 -13.51 13.12 2.96
N ILE A 104 -12.75 12.44 3.83
CA ILE A 104 -12.81 10.99 4.05
C ILE A 104 -13.27 10.76 5.48
N ALA A 105 -14.43 10.13 5.65
CA ALA A 105 -15.09 9.98 6.96
C ALA A 105 -15.28 11.32 7.71
N GLY A 106 -15.48 12.43 6.99
CA GLY A 106 -15.60 13.78 7.55
C GLY A 106 -14.28 14.45 7.93
N LEU A 107 -13.13 13.84 7.64
CA LEU A 107 -11.80 14.36 7.93
C LEU A 107 -11.08 14.77 6.64
N MET A 108 -10.22 15.78 6.72
CA MET A 108 -9.39 16.23 5.59
C MET A 108 -8.35 15.16 5.24
N PRO A 109 -8.30 14.67 3.99
CA PRO A 109 -7.27 13.75 3.53
C PRO A 109 -5.89 14.43 3.60
N TYR A 110 -4.94 13.80 4.30
CA TYR A 110 -3.61 14.39 4.46
C TYR A 110 -2.56 13.63 3.66
N ARG A 111 -2.21 12.41 4.05
CA ARG A 111 -1.19 11.62 3.35
C ARG A 111 -1.61 10.18 3.14
N PHE A 112 -1.30 9.65 1.95
CA PHE A 112 -1.50 8.24 1.62
C PHE A 112 -0.16 7.56 1.37
N MET A 113 0.08 6.43 2.05
CA MET A 113 1.30 5.64 1.90
C MET A 113 0.97 4.18 1.64
N SER A 114 1.68 3.57 0.70
CA SER A 114 1.65 2.12 0.51
C SER A 114 3.05 1.53 0.63
N ILE A 115 3.14 0.33 1.23
CA ILE A 115 4.39 -0.39 1.47
C ILE A 115 4.24 -1.78 0.87
N ALA A 116 5.02 -2.08 -0.17
CA ALA A 116 4.98 -3.34 -0.89
C ALA A 116 3.54 -3.80 -1.22
N THR A 117 2.71 -2.88 -1.74
CA THR A 117 1.32 -3.14 -2.10
C THR A 117 1.21 -3.57 -3.56
N PRO A 118 0.50 -4.67 -3.90
CA PRO A 118 0.38 -5.13 -5.29
C PRO A 118 -0.68 -4.34 -6.06
N HIS A 119 -0.38 -3.08 -6.40
CA HIS A 119 -1.31 -2.13 -7.02
C HIS A 119 -1.87 -2.58 -8.37
N LEU A 120 -1.08 -3.36 -9.12
CA LEU A 120 -1.44 -3.91 -10.44
C LEU A 120 -1.78 -5.41 -10.38
N GLY A 121 -1.92 -5.95 -9.17
CA GLY A 121 -2.04 -7.39 -8.95
C GLY A 121 -0.71 -8.12 -9.03
N VAL A 122 -0.78 -9.46 -9.01
CA VAL A 122 0.42 -10.30 -9.00
C VAL A 122 0.49 -11.28 -10.18
N ARG A 123 -0.52 -11.29 -11.06
CA ARG A 123 -0.61 -12.24 -12.17
C ARG A 123 0.61 -12.22 -13.10
N ASN A 124 1.09 -11.03 -13.44
CA ASN A 124 2.19 -10.86 -14.39
C ASN A 124 3.56 -10.89 -13.73
N TRP A 125 3.63 -10.76 -12.42
CA TRP A 125 4.88 -10.58 -11.66
C TRP A 125 5.15 -11.67 -10.60
N THR A 126 4.20 -12.60 -10.37
CA THR A 126 4.37 -13.59 -9.29
C THR A 126 5.48 -14.57 -9.59
N PHE A 127 6.33 -14.80 -8.60
CA PHE A 127 7.44 -15.77 -8.66
C PHE A 127 8.49 -15.52 -9.74
N THR A 128 8.53 -14.33 -10.34
CA THR A 128 9.66 -13.89 -11.12
C THR A 128 10.67 -13.30 -10.16
N ASP A 129 11.60 -14.10 -9.73
CA ASP A 129 12.80 -13.61 -9.08
C ASP A 129 13.75 -12.91 -10.10
N ASP A 130 14.99 -12.70 -9.70
CA ASP A 130 16.04 -12.06 -10.52
C ASP A 130 16.29 -12.77 -11.88
N HIS A 131 15.61 -13.87 -12.21
CA HIS A 131 15.79 -14.70 -13.41
C HIS A 131 14.64 -14.61 -14.44
N GLY A 132 13.57 -13.90 -14.15
CA GLY A 132 12.61 -13.44 -15.18
C GLY A 132 11.63 -14.47 -15.75
N TYR A 133 11.47 -15.65 -15.16
CA TYR A 133 10.50 -16.65 -15.63
C TYR A 133 9.19 -16.60 -14.84
N PRO A 134 8.05 -16.24 -15.46
CA PRO A 134 6.77 -16.28 -14.78
C PRO A 134 6.35 -17.70 -14.43
N ALA A 135 5.80 -17.89 -13.23
CA ALA A 135 5.24 -19.19 -12.85
C ALA A 135 4.14 -19.62 -13.84
N PRO A 136 4.03 -20.93 -14.15
CA PRO A 136 2.95 -21.45 -14.97
C PRO A 136 1.57 -21.03 -14.45
N ASP A 137 0.63 -20.75 -15.37
CA ASP A 137 -0.73 -20.30 -15.00
C ASP A 137 -1.47 -21.27 -14.07
N MET A 138 -1.15 -22.57 -14.17
CA MET A 138 -1.70 -23.58 -13.25
C MET A 138 -1.28 -23.32 -11.80
N ILE A 139 -0.01 -22.98 -11.56
CA ILE A 139 0.50 -22.67 -10.21
C ILE A 139 -0.17 -21.38 -9.70
N LYS A 140 -0.33 -20.37 -10.55
CA LYS A 140 -1.02 -19.12 -10.21
C LYS A 140 -2.49 -19.38 -9.83
N ARG A 141 -3.18 -20.25 -10.55
CA ARG A 141 -4.56 -20.65 -10.23
C ARG A 141 -4.66 -21.38 -8.90
N ILE A 142 -3.73 -22.30 -8.61
CA ILE A 142 -3.69 -23.00 -7.32
C ILE A 142 -3.47 -21.98 -6.20
N ALA A 143 -2.50 -21.08 -6.33
CA ALA A 143 -2.22 -20.04 -5.34
C ALA A 143 -3.44 -19.12 -5.13
N ALA A 144 -4.11 -18.70 -6.23
CA ALA A 144 -5.33 -17.90 -6.17
C ALA A 144 -6.45 -18.62 -5.41
N ASN A 145 -6.64 -19.91 -5.65
CA ASN A 145 -7.67 -20.70 -4.95
C ASN A 145 -7.37 -20.88 -3.47
N VAL A 146 -6.10 -21.08 -3.09
CA VAL A 146 -5.69 -21.17 -1.68
C VAL A 146 -5.95 -19.84 -0.95
N MET A 147 -5.76 -18.71 -1.64
CA MET A 147 -6.03 -17.37 -1.10
C MET A 147 -7.51 -16.96 -1.23
N MET A 148 -8.41 -17.87 -1.59
CA MET A 148 -9.86 -17.66 -1.69
C MET A 148 -10.23 -16.45 -2.59
N THR A 149 -11.16 -15.59 -2.13
CA THR A 149 -11.62 -14.41 -2.89
C THR A 149 -10.49 -13.40 -3.11
N THR A 150 -9.67 -13.16 -2.09
CA THR A 150 -8.50 -12.26 -2.21
C THR A 150 -7.53 -12.73 -3.29
N GLY A 151 -7.29 -14.04 -3.41
CA GLY A 151 -6.46 -14.59 -4.46
C GLY A 151 -7.04 -14.32 -5.86
N LYS A 152 -8.35 -14.52 -6.04
CA LYS A 152 -9.01 -14.21 -7.31
C LYS A 152 -8.85 -12.74 -7.68
N ASP A 153 -9.04 -11.83 -6.72
CA ASP A 153 -8.91 -10.39 -6.93
C ASP A 153 -7.50 -10.01 -7.41
N ILE A 154 -6.44 -10.45 -6.68
CA ILE A 154 -5.07 -10.02 -6.98
C ILE A 154 -4.44 -10.72 -8.18
N PHE A 155 -4.91 -11.92 -8.55
CA PHE A 155 -4.51 -12.58 -9.78
C PHE A 155 -5.33 -12.10 -10.99
N GLY A 156 -6.40 -11.31 -10.77
CA GLY A 156 -7.21 -10.72 -11.83
C GLY A 156 -7.88 -11.77 -12.74
N PHE A 157 -8.21 -12.95 -12.18
CA PHE A 157 -9.05 -13.91 -12.89
C PHE A 157 -10.46 -13.36 -12.93
N LYS A 158 -11.03 -13.22 -14.14
CA LYS A 158 -12.45 -12.90 -14.28
C LYS A 158 -13.28 -14.00 -13.62
N GLU A 159 -14.35 -13.63 -12.94
CA GLU A 159 -15.37 -14.61 -12.56
C GLU A 159 -15.99 -15.15 -13.84
N ASP A 160 -16.09 -16.48 -13.94
CA ASP A 160 -16.72 -17.15 -15.09
C ASP A 160 -18.14 -16.58 -15.24
N ASN A 161 -18.43 -15.94 -16.39
CA ASN A 161 -19.69 -15.31 -16.79
C ASN A 161 -19.97 -13.86 -16.32
N SER A 162 -18.99 -13.08 -15.86
CA SER A 162 -19.22 -11.65 -15.67
C SER A 162 -18.62 -10.82 -16.82
N ASP A 163 -19.41 -9.91 -17.38
CA ASP A 163 -18.92 -8.90 -18.33
C ASP A 163 -18.15 -7.78 -17.59
N GLU A 164 -18.16 -7.79 -16.25
CA GLU A 164 -17.49 -6.77 -15.45
C GLU A 164 -15.97 -6.94 -15.49
N GLU A 165 -15.29 -5.81 -15.54
CA GLU A 165 -13.84 -5.74 -15.39
C GLU A 165 -13.41 -6.14 -13.97
N SER A 166 -12.20 -6.71 -13.85
CA SER A 166 -11.70 -7.10 -12.53
C SER A 166 -11.66 -5.92 -11.57
N LEU A 167 -12.00 -6.14 -10.30
CA LEU A 167 -12.02 -5.08 -9.28
C LEU A 167 -10.71 -4.28 -9.26
N LEU A 168 -9.58 -4.95 -9.38
CA LEU A 168 -8.28 -4.30 -9.33
C LEU A 168 -8.07 -3.34 -10.51
N PHE A 169 -8.52 -3.73 -11.72
CA PHE A 169 -8.49 -2.86 -12.89
C PHE A 169 -9.37 -1.63 -12.67
N ARG A 170 -10.59 -1.82 -12.21
CA ARG A 170 -11.52 -0.72 -11.86
C ARG A 170 -10.91 0.21 -10.81
N MET A 171 -10.31 -0.34 -9.75
CA MET A 171 -9.62 0.45 -8.72
C MET A 171 -8.46 1.28 -9.27
N ALA A 172 -7.84 0.86 -10.36
CA ALA A 172 -6.72 1.57 -10.97
C ALA A 172 -7.14 2.57 -12.07
N THR A 173 -8.38 2.47 -12.60
CA THR A 173 -8.79 3.24 -13.78
C THR A 173 -10.08 4.04 -13.61
N GLU A 174 -10.97 3.64 -12.69
CA GLU A 174 -12.23 4.36 -12.50
C GLU A 174 -12.09 5.58 -11.57
N SER A 175 -12.75 6.66 -11.94
CA SER A 175 -12.77 7.91 -11.17
C SER A 175 -13.26 7.71 -9.73
N SER A 176 -14.24 6.83 -9.50
CA SER A 176 -14.77 6.49 -8.19
C SER A 176 -13.71 6.01 -7.17
N PHE A 177 -12.60 5.44 -7.65
CA PHE A 177 -11.46 5.03 -6.84
C PHE A 177 -10.30 6.02 -6.89
N LEU A 178 -10.09 6.67 -8.03
CA LEU A 178 -8.94 7.54 -8.24
C LEU A 178 -9.15 8.94 -7.67
N ALA A 179 -10.36 9.51 -7.79
CA ALA A 179 -10.65 10.84 -7.24
C ALA A 179 -10.49 10.88 -5.70
N PRO A 180 -10.98 9.89 -4.91
CA PRO A 180 -10.70 9.83 -3.48
C PRO A 180 -9.22 9.73 -3.15
N LEU A 181 -8.46 8.96 -3.93
CA LEU A 181 -7.01 8.83 -3.73
C LEU A 181 -6.26 10.12 -4.12
N ARG A 182 -6.75 10.84 -5.12
CA ARG A 182 -6.24 12.15 -5.54
C ARG A 182 -6.43 13.24 -4.48
N SER A 183 -7.45 13.13 -3.63
CA SER A 183 -7.76 14.14 -2.61
C SER A 183 -6.69 14.28 -1.52
N PHE A 184 -5.79 13.30 -1.36
CA PHE A 184 -4.66 13.42 -0.44
C PHE A 184 -3.67 14.48 -0.92
N SER A 185 -3.06 15.24 0.02
CA SER A 185 -2.02 16.22 -0.29
C SER A 185 -0.82 15.55 -0.95
N ASP A 186 -0.39 14.43 -0.39
CA ASP A 186 0.78 13.70 -0.84
C ASP A 186 0.53 12.19 -0.87
N ARG A 187 1.17 11.50 -1.79
CA ARG A 187 1.17 10.05 -1.94
C ARG A 187 2.59 9.53 -2.04
N ARG A 188 2.91 8.52 -1.24
CA ARG A 188 4.21 7.85 -1.28
C ARG A 188 4.05 6.35 -1.33
N LEU A 189 4.95 5.70 -2.03
CA LEU A 189 5.05 4.26 -1.98
C LEU A 189 6.47 3.78 -1.72
N TYR A 190 6.55 2.61 -1.10
CA TYR A 190 7.79 1.87 -0.91
C TYR A 190 7.68 0.51 -1.59
N GLY A 191 8.69 0.15 -2.39
CA GLY A 191 8.79 -1.15 -3.05
C GLY A 191 10.17 -1.75 -2.88
N ASN A 192 10.27 -3.09 -2.82
CA ASN A 192 11.54 -3.78 -2.72
C ASN A 192 12.19 -3.92 -4.10
N LEU A 193 13.47 -3.54 -4.21
CA LEU A 193 14.23 -3.69 -5.45
C LEU A 193 14.43 -5.17 -5.82
N LYS A 194 14.70 -5.99 -4.81
CA LYS A 194 15.01 -7.41 -4.93
C LYS A 194 14.42 -8.22 -3.78
N ARG A 195 14.36 -9.54 -3.95
CA ARG A 195 14.03 -10.51 -2.90
C ARG A 195 12.64 -10.35 -2.26
N ASP A 196 11.74 -9.70 -2.94
CA ASP A 196 10.31 -9.74 -2.62
C ASP A 196 9.61 -10.69 -3.59
N LEU A 197 9.41 -11.94 -3.15
CA LEU A 197 8.75 -12.96 -3.96
C LEU A 197 7.23 -12.82 -3.94
N VAL A 198 6.69 -12.00 -3.04
CA VAL A 198 5.25 -11.84 -2.83
C VAL A 198 4.71 -10.68 -3.66
N VAL A 199 5.39 -9.53 -3.57
CA VAL A 199 4.99 -8.30 -4.27
C VAL A 199 6.20 -7.69 -4.98
N PRO A 200 6.50 -8.12 -6.20
CA PRO A 200 7.59 -7.58 -7.00
C PRO A 200 7.46 -6.06 -7.24
N LEU A 201 8.61 -5.41 -7.47
CA LEU A 201 8.70 -3.96 -7.62
C LEU A 201 7.78 -3.39 -8.71
N GLY A 202 7.65 -4.08 -9.84
CA GLY A 202 6.81 -3.62 -10.96
C GLY A 202 5.37 -3.34 -10.54
N THR A 203 4.77 -4.21 -9.73
CA THR A 203 3.40 -4.01 -9.22
C THR A 203 3.36 -3.09 -7.99
N ALA A 204 4.38 -3.12 -7.13
CA ALA A 204 4.43 -2.26 -5.94
C ALA A 204 4.58 -0.78 -6.29
N ALA A 205 5.37 -0.48 -7.32
CA ALA A 205 5.68 0.87 -7.76
C ALA A 205 4.99 1.27 -9.08
N PHE A 206 4.16 0.37 -9.64
CA PHE A 206 3.52 0.50 -10.96
C PHE A 206 4.50 1.09 -11.99
N ILE A 207 5.57 0.34 -12.23
CA ILE A 207 6.59 0.62 -13.23
C ILE A 207 6.80 -0.60 -14.14
N ASN A 208 7.18 -0.33 -15.38
CA ASN A 208 7.44 -1.37 -16.38
C ASN A 208 8.68 -2.21 -16.04
N ASP A 209 8.72 -3.45 -16.49
CA ASP A 209 9.80 -4.38 -16.23
C ASP A 209 11.17 -3.89 -16.74
N ASP A 210 11.23 -3.19 -17.86
CA ASP A 210 12.47 -2.61 -18.37
C ASP A 210 13.09 -1.62 -17.38
N VAL A 211 12.25 -0.76 -16.78
CA VAL A 211 12.67 0.19 -15.73
C VAL A 211 13.11 -0.55 -14.48
N VAL A 212 12.43 -1.62 -14.10
CA VAL A 212 12.84 -2.46 -12.96
C VAL A 212 14.24 -3.04 -13.20
N GLN A 213 14.50 -3.58 -14.40
CA GLN A 213 15.81 -4.15 -14.73
C GLN A 213 16.92 -3.10 -14.75
N GLU A 214 16.63 -1.90 -15.27
CA GLU A 214 17.58 -0.78 -15.23
C GLU A 214 17.93 -0.38 -13.79
N LEU A 215 16.93 -0.24 -12.92
CA LEU A 215 17.11 0.06 -11.51
C LEU A 215 17.95 -1.02 -10.79
N ARG A 216 17.69 -2.30 -11.07
CA ARG A 216 18.44 -3.42 -10.52
C ARG A 216 19.92 -3.39 -10.94
N LYS A 217 20.21 -3.06 -12.20
CA LYS A 217 21.58 -2.90 -12.70
C LYS A 217 22.28 -1.72 -12.05
N LYS A 218 21.63 -0.55 -12.06
CA LYS A 218 22.18 0.71 -11.53
C LYS A 218 22.47 0.65 -10.03
N HIS A 219 21.61 0.00 -9.26
CA HIS A 219 21.67 -0.05 -7.80
C HIS A 219 22.01 -1.45 -7.26
N SER A 220 22.72 -2.27 -8.03
CA SER A 220 23.05 -3.66 -7.66
C SER A 220 23.81 -3.79 -6.34
N ALA A 221 24.71 -2.85 -6.04
CA ALA A 221 25.55 -2.81 -4.83
C ALA A 221 25.00 -1.86 -3.75
N ALA A 222 24.00 -1.03 -4.05
CA ALA A 222 23.44 -0.10 -3.08
C ALA A 222 22.56 -0.84 -2.07
N SER A 223 22.59 -0.40 -0.82
CA SER A 223 21.63 -0.82 0.22
C SER A 223 20.96 0.41 0.82
N GLY A 224 19.73 0.26 1.34
CA GLY A 224 18.98 1.35 1.94
C GLY A 224 17.89 1.90 1.03
N LEU A 225 17.53 3.17 1.24
CA LEU A 225 16.50 3.88 0.48
C LEU A 225 17.08 4.43 -0.82
N ILE A 226 16.39 4.18 -1.92
CA ILE A 226 16.70 4.69 -3.24
C ILE A 226 15.52 5.49 -3.72
N HIS A 227 15.65 6.80 -3.78
CA HIS A 227 14.61 7.65 -4.37
C HIS A 227 14.63 7.48 -5.89
N VAL A 228 13.54 6.99 -6.46
CA VAL A 228 13.51 6.65 -7.89
C VAL A 228 12.88 7.78 -8.70
N GLN A 229 11.72 8.26 -8.27
CA GLN A 229 10.94 9.20 -9.06
C GLN A 229 9.92 9.92 -8.19
N THR A 230 9.68 11.20 -8.50
CA THR A 230 8.46 11.89 -8.13
C THR A 230 7.68 12.16 -9.40
N THR A 231 6.51 11.53 -9.53
CA THR A 231 5.61 11.81 -10.67
C THR A 231 4.79 13.06 -10.36
N PRO A 232 4.59 13.96 -11.34
CA PRO A 232 3.77 15.14 -11.13
C PRO A 232 2.29 14.76 -11.03
N VAL A 233 1.53 15.56 -10.30
CA VAL A 233 0.06 15.50 -10.36
C VAL A 233 -0.37 16.09 -11.71
N HIS A 234 -1.06 15.32 -12.53
CA HIS A 234 -1.63 15.82 -13.77
C HIS A 234 -2.87 16.70 -13.51
N ARG A 235 -3.20 17.59 -14.42
CA ARG A 235 -4.42 18.41 -14.33
C ARG A 235 -5.65 17.52 -14.35
N GLU A 236 -6.73 18.01 -13.80
CA GLU A 236 -7.98 17.25 -13.70
C GLU A 236 -8.55 16.90 -15.09
N GLU A 237 -8.43 17.81 -16.04
CA GLU A 237 -8.82 17.63 -17.44
C GLU A 237 -8.05 16.46 -18.10
N ASP A 238 -6.71 16.44 -17.92
CA ASP A 238 -5.84 15.38 -18.46
C ASP A 238 -6.15 14.02 -17.82
N PHE A 239 -6.63 14.02 -16.58
CA PHE A 239 -7.02 12.81 -15.86
C PHE A 239 -8.28 12.17 -16.44
N TYR A 240 -9.32 12.96 -16.71
CA TYR A 240 -10.56 12.45 -17.32
C TYR A 240 -10.33 11.96 -18.75
N GLU A 241 -9.51 12.63 -19.53
CA GLU A 241 -9.14 12.16 -20.88
C GLU A 241 -8.42 10.82 -20.84
N ARG A 242 -7.47 10.62 -19.92
CA ARG A 242 -6.72 9.36 -19.77
C ARG A 242 -7.59 8.20 -19.35
N THR A 243 -8.53 8.38 -18.43
CA THR A 243 -9.48 7.35 -18.04
C THR A 243 -10.40 6.93 -19.19
N GLN A 244 -10.69 7.81 -20.15
CA GLN A 244 -11.45 7.48 -21.36
C GLN A 244 -10.62 6.78 -22.44
N LEU A 245 -9.29 6.97 -22.48
CA LEU A 245 -8.40 6.32 -23.45
C LEU A 245 -8.04 4.86 -23.11
N VAL A 246 -8.44 4.38 -21.95
CA VAL A 246 -8.15 3.01 -21.45
C VAL A 246 -8.56 1.90 -22.43
N ASN A 247 -9.59 2.12 -23.25
CA ASN A 247 -10.12 1.12 -24.18
C ASN A 247 -9.16 0.72 -25.33
N ASN A 248 -8.10 1.51 -25.59
CA ASN A 248 -7.16 1.30 -26.69
C ASN A 248 -5.75 0.90 -26.23
N GLN A 249 -5.50 0.78 -24.93
CA GLN A 249 -4.18 0.46 -24.37
C GLN A 249 -4.14 -0.98 -23.83
N ASP A 250 -2.91 -1.53 -23.71
CA ASP A 250 -2.70 -2.70 -22.87
C ASP A 250 -3.15 -2.40 -21.42
N ARG A 251 -3.86 -3.35 -20.83
CA ARG A 251 -4.48 -3.18 -19.49
C ARG A 251 -3.48 -2.76 -18.41
N THR A 252 -2.29 -3.35 -18.43
CA THR A 252 -1.25 -3.01 -17.45
C THR A 252 -0.77 -1.58 -17.63
N THR A 253 -0.52 -1.16 -18.86
CA THR A 253 -0.13 0.20 -19.20
C THR A 253 -1.20 1.21 -18.80
N ALA A 254 -2.47 0.91 -19.08
CA ALA A 254 -3.58 1.77 -18.67
C ALA A 254 -3.65 1.95 -17.13
N MET A 255 -3.47 0.87 -16.36
CA MET A 255 -3.43 0.93 -14.90
C MET A 255 -2.25 1.77 -14.39
N ILE A 256 -1.07 1.60 -14.98
CA ILE A 256 0.14 2.38 -14.65
C ILE A 256 -0.12 3.87 -14.90
N ASP A 257 -0.56 4.23 -16.10
CA ASP A 257 -0.76 5.62 -16.51
C ASP A 257 -1.79 6.34 -15.63
N CYS A 258 -2.91 5.67 -15.32
CA CYS A 258 -3.94 6.24 -14.46
C CYS A 258 -3.45 6.43 -13.02
N LEU A 259 -2.74 5.45 -12.44
CA LEU A 259 -2.20 5.57 -11.09
C LEU A 259 -1.09 6.62 -11.00
N ASP A 260 -0.18 6.67 -11.99
CA ASP A 260 0.91 7.65 -12.02
C ASP A 260 0.40 9.08 -12.17
N SER A 261 -0.71 9.28 -12.85
CA SER A 261 -1.32 10.61 -13.02
C SER A 261 -1.72 11.29 -11.71
N LEU A 262 -1.85 10.52 -10.63
CA LEU A 262 -2.18 11.05 -9.30
C LEU A 262 -1.00 11.77 -8.62
N GLY A 263 0.22 11.58 -9.11
CA GLY A 263 1.44 12.10 -8.52
C GLY A 263 1.89 11.28 -7.29
N TRP A 264 3.06 10.66 -7.40
CA TRP A 264 3.61 9.79 -6.37
C TRP A 264 5.09 10.05 -6.13
N GLU A 265 5.48 9.97 -4.89
CA GLU A 265 6.88 9.81 -4.53
C GLU A 265 7.17 8.30 -4.40
N LYS A 266 8.01 7.78 -5.30
CA LYS A 266 8.35 6.36 -5.38
C LYS A 266 9.72 6.11 -4.77
N ILE A 267 9.75 5.34 -3.70
CA ILE A 267 10.98 4.95 -2.99
C ILE A 267 11.18 3.46 -3.11
N VAL A 268 12.34 3.08 -3.60
CA VAL A 268 12.75 1.69 -3.69
C VAL A 268 13.70 1.37 -2.56
N VAL A 269 13.50 0.21 -1.94
CA VAL A 269 14.32 -0.27 -0.83
C VAL A 269 15.15 -1.46 -1.28
N ASN A 270 16.43 -1.46 -0.98
CA ASN A 270 17.29 -2.62 -1.20
C ASN A 270 17.93 -3.07 0.12
N PHE A 271 17.52 -4.22 0.61
CA PHE A 271 18.09 -4.82 1.81
C PHE A 271 19.36 -5.61 1.47
N PRO A 272 20.35 -5.66 2.36
CA PRO A 272 21.48 -6.56 2.22
C PRO A 272 21.07 -8.02 2.45
N GLY A 273 21.91 -8.97 1.98
CA GLY A 273 21.69 -10.41 2.21
C GLY A 273 21.19 -11.16 0.97
N CYS A 274 20.87 -12.45 1.14
CA CYS A 274 20.47 -13.34 0.06
C CYS A 274 19.09 -14.00 0.28
N LEU A 275 18.49 -13.85 1.45
CA LEU A 275 17.21 -14.49 1.76
C LEU A 275 16.03 -13.69 1.19
N PRO A 276 14.95 -14.35 0.74
CA PRO A 276 13.77 -13.71 0.15
C PRO A 276 12.83 -13.16 1.23
N LEU A 277 13.34 -12.34 2.15
CA LEU A 277 12.63 -11.81 3.30
C LEU A 277 12.27 -10.32 3.17
N ALA A 278 12.58 -9.70 2.04
CA ALA A 278 12.41 -8.26 1.84
C ALA A 278 10.95 -7.80 2.09
N HIS A 279 9.96 -8.63 1.73
CA HIS A 279 8.54 -8.32 1.96
C HIS A 279 8.20 -8.06 3.43
N ASN A 280 8.78 -8.83 4.34
CA ASN A 280 8.58 -8.67 5.78
C ASN A 280 9.52 -7.64 6.41
N GLN A 281 10.72 -7.50 5.83
CA GLN A 281 11.71 -6.52 6.28
C GLN A 281 11.23 -5.09 6.03
N ILE A 282 10.63 -4.80 4.87
CA ILE A 282 10.29 -3.44 4.45
C ILE A 282 9.32 -2.73 5.42
N CYS A 283 8.49 -3.46 6.14
CA CYS A 283 7.56 -2.93 7.13
C CYS A 283 8.04 -3.12 8.59
N ALA A 284 9.30 -3.52 8.79
CA ALA A 284 9.84 -3.88 10.11
C ALA A 284 8.90 -4.80 10.89
N LEU A 285 8.46 -5.90 10.25
CA LEU A 285 7.39 -6.77 10.72
C LEU A 285 7.53 -7.14 12.19
N ASN A 286 6.54 -6.80 13.00
CA ASN A 286 6.55 -6.96 14.45
C ASN A 286 5.60 -8.08 14.91
N ARG A 287 5.89 -9.33 14.57
CA ARG A 287 5.11 -10.50 15.02
C ARG A 287 5.69 -11.15 16.26
N HIS A 288 4.82 -11.66 17.12
CA HIS A 288 5.21 -12.49 18.24
C HIS A 288 5.47 -13.95 17.83
N PRO A 289 6.46 -14.60 18.44
CA PRO A 289 7.43 -14.05 19.39
C PRO A 289 8.50 -13.19 18.69
N LYS A 290 8.63 -11.94 19.11
CA LYS A 290 9.56 -10.94 18.53
C LYS A 290 10.99 -11.44 18.41
N TRP A 291 11.46 -12.19 19.43
CA TRP A 291 12.83 -12.70 19.48
C TRP A 291 13.10 -13.77 18.41
N LEU A 292 12.09 -14.56 18.04
CA LEU A 292 12.28 -15.64 17.07
C LEU A 292 12.26 -15.10 15.61
N PHE A 293 11.36 -14.19 15.30
CA PHE A 293 11.16 -13.70 13.94
C PHE A 293 11.84 -12.34 13.69
N GLY A 294 11.80 -11.42 14.65
CA GLY A 294 12.38 -10.08 14.49
C GLY A 294 13.91 -10.12 14.42
N ASN A 295 14.55 -10.79 15.39
CA ASN A 295 16.02 -10.79 15.46
C ASN A 295 16.65 -11.87 14.59
N LEU A 296 16.07 -13.08 14.55
CA LEU A 296 16.67 -14.21 13.82
C LEU A 296 16.51 -14.05 12.30
N LEU A 297 15.37 -13.53 11.83
CA LEU A 297 15.07 -13.33 10.41
C LEU A 297 15.41 -11.91 9.91
N GLY A 298 15.93 -11.04 10.76
CA GLY A 298 16.37 -9.70 10.39
C GLY A 298 15.22 -8.76 9.98
N PHE A 299 14.01 -8.94 10.52
CA PHE A 299 12.89 -8.04 10.22
C PHE A 299 13.09 -6.63 10.76
N ALA A 300 13.85 -6.48 11.84
CA ALA A 300 14.28 -5.18 12.36
C ALA A 300 15.14 -4.38 11.35
N ALA A 301 15.69 -5.04 10.33
CA ALA A 301 16.40 -4.34 9.27
C ALA A 301 15.54 -3.31 8.51
N GLY A 302 14.23 -3.33 8.64
CA GLY A 302 13.29 -2.36 8.03
C GLY A 302 13.01 -1.13 8.88
N GLU A 303 13.53 -1.01 10.10
CA GLU A 303 13.25 0.11 10.99
C GLU A 303 13.57 1.46 10.34
N PHE A 304 14.68 1.58 9.60
CA PHE A 304 15.04 2.81 8.88
C PHE A 304 14.00 3.21 7.81
N VAL A 305 13.27 2.25 7.24
CA VAL A 305 12.15 2.54 6.32
C VAL A 305 10.99 3.14 7.09
N MET A 306 10.71 2.61 8.26
CA MET A 306 9.62 3.09 9.12
C MET A 306 9.94 4.44 9.74
N ASP A 307 11.20 4.71 10.07
CA ASP A 307 11.68 6.03 10.51
C ASP A 307 11.47 7.08 9.41
N ASN A 308 11.86 6.75 8.18
CA ASN A 308 11.62 7.60 7.01
C ASN A 308 10.11 7.81 6.75
N ALA A 309 9.30 6.76 6.91
CA ALA A 309 7.85 6.82 6.77
C ALA A 309 7.23 7.74 7.84
N CYS A 310 7.65 7.61 9.09
CA CYS A 310 7.17 8.44 10.21
C CYS A 310 7.52 9.91 9.98
N SER A 311 8.75 10.22 9.62
CA SER A 311 9.21 11.57 9.28
C SER A 311 8.38 12.16 8.13
N TRP A 312 8.15 11.41 7.06
CA TRP A 312 7.32 11.88 5.94
C TRP A 312 5.86 12.12 6.36
N LEU A 313 5.30 11.37 7.29
CA LEU A 313 3.95 11.62 7.83
C LEU A 313 3.86 12.92 8.64
N GLY A 314 4.98 13.62 8.87
CA GLY A 314 5.04 14.92 9.52
C GLY A 314 4.85 14.85 11.04
N VAL A 315 5.28 13.76 11.65
CA VAL A 315 5.05 13.45 13.07
C VAL A 315 6.33 13.57 13.90
N CYS A 316 7.49 13.36 13.26
CA CYS A 316 8.79 13.58 13.90
C CYS A 316 9.31 14.96 13.46
N ASP A 317 9.31 15.95 14.34
CA ASP A 317 10.06 17.19 14.12
C ASP A 317 11.56 16.86 13.92
N GLU A 318 12.18 17.46 12.90
CA GLU A 318 13.63 17.42 12.66
C GLU A 318 14.46 18.10 13.78
N GLY A 319 13.91 18.19 14.99
CA GLY A 319 14.42 18.97 16.12
C GLY A 319 15.31 18.24 17.10
N ASN A 320 15.80 17.02 16.80
CA ASN A 320 16.81 16.35 17.63
C ASN A 320 17.80 15.56 16.77
N LYS A 321 18.71 16.26 16.12
CA LYS A 321 20.02 15.73 15.70
C LYS A 321 21.11 16.53 16.38
#